data_e483ef55729b7c018e95cc617d3adecd
#
_entry.id   e483ef55729b7c018e95cc617d3adecd
#
_cell.length_a   1.000
_cell.length_b   1.000
_cell.length_c   1.000
_cell.angle_alpha   90.00
_cell.angle_beta   90.00
_cell.angle_gamma   90.00
#
_symmetry.space_group_name_H-M   'P 1'
#
loop_
_entity.id
_entity.type
_entity.pdbx_description
1 polymer ?
#
loop_
_entity_poly.entity_id
_entity_poly.type
_entity_poly.pdbx_seq_one_letter_code
_entity_poly.pdbx_strand_id
1 'polypeptide(L)'
;MAQMDTFCSMAWNHQFLGPFGNIKPCCRYVMPKGVRNNIKSERELSSVFLGDHQTKLRHDLANGIRNPGCIKCWQEEDGGKKRSLRQIYNRTEGDIGYLHRDSKKDKPAITWLELSFSNRCNLGCRMCGPYYSTHWYKDWKAVKEYVI
;
A
#
# COMPACT_ATOMS: atom_id res chain seq x y z
N MET A 1 29.98 -3.73 2.09
CA MET A 1 28.64 -3.89 2.70
C MET A 1 27.63 -3.94 1.57
N ALA A 2 26.92 -5.05 1.38
CA ALA A 2 25.85 -5.12 0.39
C ALA A 2 24.78 -4.10 0.80
N GLN A 3 24.51 -3.13 -0.07
CA GLN A 3 23.42 -2.17 0.13
C GLN A 3 22.13 -2.97 0.26
N MET A 4 21.48 -2.89 1.42
CA MET A 4 20.22 -3.61 1.63
C MET A 4 19.23 -3.14 0.57
N ASP A 5 18.74 -4.08 -0.22
CA ASP A 5 17.72 -3.76 -1.22
C ASP A 5 16.41 -3.38 -0.52
N THR A 6 16.13 -2.09 -0.47
CA THR A 6 14.88 -1.54 0.09
C THR A 6 13.87 -1.18 -0.99
N PHE A 7 14.24 -1.32 -2.26
CA PHE A 7 13.40 -0.96 -3.39
C PHE A 7 12.05 -1.67 -3.37
N CYS A 8 11.01 -0.96 -3.78
CA CYS A 8 9.65 -1.48 -3.95
C CYS A 8 9.00 -0.80 -5.17
N SER A 9 8.76 -1.57 -6.22
CA SER A 9 8.16 -1.10 -7.47
C SER A 9 6.81 -0.41 -7.28
N MET A 10 6.01 -0.87 -6.31
CA MET A 10 4.70 -0.29 -6.01
C MET A 10 4.76 1.21 -5.66
N ALA A 11 5.88 1.71 -5.13
CA ALA A 11 6.01 3.14 -4.85
C ALA A 11 6.10 4.00 -6.12
N TRP A 12 6.45 3.41 -7.27
CA TRP A 12 6.60 4.08 -8.57
C TRP A 12 5.44 3.90 -9.52
N ASN A 13 4.66 2.83 -9.37
CA ASN A 13 3.67 2.45 -10.37
C ASN A 13 2.28 2.13 -9.83
N HIS A 14 2.11 2.07 -8.51
CA HIS A 14 0.87 1.61 -7.88
C HIS A 14 0.25 2.66 -6.96
N GLN A 15 -1.08 2.60 -6.88
CA GLN A 15 -1.86 3.37 -5.91
C GLN A 15 -3.03 2.53 -5.38
N PHE A 16 -3.20 2.52 -4.06
CA PHE A 16 -4.36 1.93 -3.40
C PHE A 16 -5.36 3.02 -3.03
N LEU A 17 -6.61 2.86 -3.41
CA LEU A 17 -7.73 3.69 -2.99
C LEU A 17 -8.72 2.85 -2.18
N GLY A 18 -8.83 3.15 -0.90
CA GLY A 18 -9.71 2.45 0.04
C GLY A 18 -11.15 2.99 0.04
N PRO A 19 -12.06 2.27 0.74
CA PRO A 19 -13.51 2.49 0.66
C PRO A 19 -14.00 3.84 1.20
N PHE A 20 -13.14 4.57 1.90
CA PHE A 20 -13.44 5.89 2.46
C PHE A 20 -12.66 7.02 1.78
N GLY A 21 -12.18 6.79 0.56
CA GLY A 21 -11.36 7.76 -0.18
C GLY A 21 -9.92 7.86 0.32
N ASN A 22 -9.50 7.00 1.23
CA ASN A 22 -8.13 6.98 1.71
C ASN A 22 -7.19 6.38 0.67
N ILE A 23 -6.13 7.10 0.38
CA ILE A 23 -5.15 6.74 -0.63
C ILE A 23 -3.81 6.38 0.01
N LYS A 24 -3.15 5.36 -0.51
CA LYS A 24 -1.86 4.86 -0.01
C LYS A 24 -0.99 4.39 -1.16
N PRO A 25 0.34 4.36 -1.01
CA PRO A 25 1.24 3.74 -1.99
C PRO A 25 0.92 2.26 -2.27
N CYS A 26 0.47 1.54 -1.22
CA CYS A 26 -0.06 0.16 -1.34
C CYS A 26 -1.02 -0.13 -0.18
N CYS A 27 -1.81 -1.22 -0.28
CA CYS A 27 -2.79 -1.61 0.75
C CYS A 27 -2.17 -1.88 2.14
N ARG A 28 -0.90 -2.24 2.20
CA ARG A 28 -0.19 -2.54 3.46
C ARG A 28 0.54 -1.33 4.07
N TYR A 29 0.65 -0.24 3.34
CA TYR A 29 1.37 0.94 3.82
C TYR A 29 0.69 1.55 5.05
N VAL A 30 1.48 1.84 6.07
CA VAL A 30 1.01 2.51 7.29
C VAL A 30 1.26 4.01 7.13
N MET A 31 0.19 4.77 6.97
CA MET A 31 0.29 6.22 6.82
C MET A 31 0.76 6.87 8.13
N PRO A 32 1.73 7.78 8.08
CA PRO A 32 2.11 8.58 9.24
C PRO A 32 0.96 9.48 9.70
N LYS A 33 0.90 9.75 11.01
CA LYS A 33 -0.06 10.72 11.55
C LYS A 33 0.15 12.10 10.93
N GLY A 34 -0.94 12.78 10.61
CA GLY A 34 -0.89 14.15 10.04
C GLY A 34 -0.67 14.22 8.52
N VAL A 35 -0.33 13.13 7.85
CA VAL A 35 -0.24 13.12 6.39
C VAL A 35 -1.64 12.98 5.79
N ARG A 36 -2.03 13.96 4.99
CA ARG A 36 -3.30 13.91 4.25
C ARG A 36 -3.25 12.76 3.25
N ASN A 37 -4.16 11.82 3.40
CA ASN A 37 -4.26 10.64 2.54
C ASN A 37 -5.70 10.38 2.08
N ASN A 38 -6.56 11.38 2.10
CA ASN A 38 -7.94 11.25 1.65
C ASN A 38 -8.16 12.16 0.46
N ILE A 39 -8.74 11.61 -0.61
CA ILE A 39 -9.08 12.35 -1.83
C ILE A 39 -10.59 12.41 -2.02
N LYS A 40 -11.08 13.48 -2.62
CA LYS A 40 -12.49 13.72 -2.93
C LYS A 40 -12.77 13.74 -4.43
N SER A 41 -11.72 13.78 -5.24
CA SER A 41 -11.82 13.82 -6.70
C SER A 41 -10.66 13.08 -7.35
N GLU A 42 -10.86 12.66 -8.58
CA GLU A 42 -9.83 12.04 -9.42
C GLU A 42 -8.62 12.92 -9.67
N ARG A 43 -8.82 14.24 -9.73
CA ARG A 43 -7.73 15.22 -9.94
C ARG A 43 -6.71 15.22 -8.79
N GLU A 44 -7.16 14.86 -7.58
CA GLU A 44 -6.30 14.77 -6.41
C GLU A 44 -5.42 13.50 -6.43
N LEU A 45 -5.76 12.48 -7.22
CA LEU A 45 -5.01 11.23 -7.30
C LEU A 45 -3.56 11.48 -7.73
N SER A 46 -3.36 12.18 -8.83
CA SER A 46 -2.02 12.48 -9.35
C SER A 46 -1.25 13.42 -8.41
N SER A 47 -1.91 14.40 -7.81
CA SER A 47 -1.26 15.33 -6.88
C SER A 47 -0.76 14.63 -5.61
N VAL A 48 -1.50 13.65 -5.08
CA VAL A 48 -1.05 12.85 -3.96
C VAL A 48 0.08 11.90 -4.37
N PHE A 49 -0.04 11.27 -5.53
CA PHE A 49 0.97 10.34 -6.04
C PHE A 49 2.33 11.02 -6.31
N LEU A 50 2.32 12.22 -6.84
CA LEU A 50 3.53 13.01 -7.13
C LEU A 50 3.92 13.93 -5.97
N GLY A 51 3.13 13.99 -4.90
CA GLY A 51 3.35 14.87 -3.76
C GLY A 51 4.54 14.46 -2.89
N ASP A 52 4.92 15.37 -1.99
CA ASP A 52 6.13 15.29 -1.17
C ASP A 52 6.25 13.99 -0.38
N HIS A 53 5.13 13.52 0.20
CA HIS A 53 5.15 12.29 1.00
C HIS A 53 5.57 11.07 0.17
N GLN A 54 5.00 10.88 -1.02
CA GLN A 54 5.35 9.75 -1.88
C GLN A 54 6.70 9.95 -2.58
N THR A 55 7.09 11.18 -2.84
CA THR A 55 8.43 11.50 -3.34
C THR A 55 9.49 11.16 -2.31
N LYS A 56 9.26 11.52 -1.03
CA LYS A 56 10.14 11.10 0.07
C LYS A 56 10.19 9.58 0.22
N LEU A 57 9.06 8.88 0.13
CA LEU A 57 9.02 7.42 0.18
C LEU A 57 9.90 6.81 -0.93
N ARG A 58 9.77 7.27 -2.16
CA ARG A 58 10.60 6.80 -3.29
C ARG A 58 12.08 7.08 -3.06
N HIS A 59 12.41 8.28 -2.58
CA HIS A 59 13.78 8.63 -2.22
C HIS A 59 14.34 7.67 -1.16
N ASP A 60 13.63 7.44 -0.07
CA ASP A 60 14.07 6.53 1.00
C ASP A 60 14.34 5.12 0.44
N LEU A 61 13.38 4.56 -0.31
CA LEU A 61 13.47 3.22 -0.88
C LEU A 61 14.60 3.08 -1.92
N ALA A 62 14.88 4.13 -2.70
CA ALA A 62 15.95 4.13 -3.69
C ALA A 62 17.34 4.21 -3.04
N ASN A 63 17.45 4.79 -1.84
CA ASN A 63 18.70 5.04 -1.14
C ASN A 63 19.00 4.04 0.01
N GLY A 64 18.34 2.90 0.04
CA GLY A 64 18.59 1.89 1.07
C GLY A 64 18.00 2.21 2.43
N ILE A 65 17.05 3.18 2.50
CA ILE A 65 16.44 3.61 3.75
C ILE A 65 15.12 2.86 3.95
N ARG A 66 14.98 2.17 5.07
CA ARG A 66 13.73 1.50 5.46
C ARG A 66 12.68 2.52 5.89
N ASN A 67 11.79 2.90 4.98
CA ASN A 67 10.70 3.83 5.30
C ASN A 67 9.76 3.22 6.35
N PRO A 68 9.41 3.95 7.44
CA PRO A 68 8.54 3.44 8.52
C PRO A 68 7.14 3.00 8.05
N GLY A 69 6.61 3.63 7.01
CA GLY A 69 5.32 3.24 6.44
C GLY A 69 5.30 1.83 5.84
N CYS A 70 6.47 1.27 5.51
CA CYS A 70 6.62 -0.09 4.97
C CYS A 70 6.87 -1.14 6.08
N ILE A 71 6.64 -0.80 7.36
CA ILE A 71 6.98 -1.62 8.52
C ILE A 71 6.47 -3.07 8.42
N LYS A 72 5.29 -3.30 7.84
CA LYS A 72 4.73 -4.65 7.70
C LYS A 72 5.58 -5.56 6.80
N CYS A 73 6.18 -5.02 5.76
CA CYS A 73 7.10 -5.76 4.90
C CYS A 73 8.43 -6.00 5.62
N TRP A 74 8.94 -4.98 6.32
CA TRP A 74 10.19 -5.13 7.07
C TRP A 74 10.08 -6.17 8.18
N GLN A 75 8.99 -6.18 8.94
CA GLN A 75 8.75 -7.20 9.98
C GLN A 75 8.67 -8.61 9.40
N GLU A 76 8.03 -8.78 8.24
CA GLU A 76 7.97 -10.09 7.58
C GLU A 76 9.36 -10.56 7.12
N GLU A 77 10.16 -9.65 6.56
CA GLU A 77 11.51 -9.95 6.08
C GLU A 77 12.47 -10.24 7.23
N ASP A 78 12.43 -9.45 8.29
CA ASP A 78 13.24 -9.64 9.50
C ASP A 78 12.84 -10.93 10.26
N GLY A 79 11.55 -11.29 10.21
CA GLY A 79 11.02 -12.54 10.77
C GLY A 79 11.31 -13.79 9.92
N GLY A 80 12.10 -13.66 8.86
CA GLY A 80 12.51 -14.79 8.01
C GLY A 80 11.45 -15.27 7.03
N LYS A 81 10.38 -14.51 6.80
CA LYS A 81 9.41 -14.85 5.76
C LYS A 81 10.09 -14.84 4.39
N LYS A 82 9.95 -15.92 3.65
CA LYS A 82 10.62 -16.10 2.34
C LYS A 82 10.28 -15.02 1.32
N ARG A 83 9.09 -14.40 1.40
CA ARG A 83 8.64 -13.33 0.50
C ARG A 83 7.66 -12.40 1.20
N SER A 84 8.06 -11.16 1.40
CA SER A 84 7.14 -10.06 1.72
C SER A 84 6.35 -9.63 0.47
N LEU A 85 5.29 -8.85 0.66
CA LEU A 85 4.51 -8.31 -0.47
C LEU A 85 5.43 -7.49 -1.43
N ARG A 86 6.33 -6.68 -0.90
CA ARG A 86 7.33 -5.92 -1.64
C ARG A 86 8.16 -6.81 -2.57
N GLN A 87 8.67 -7.92 -2.02
CA GLN A 87 9.51 -8.86 -2.78
C GLN A 87 8.72 -9.63 -3.83
N ILE A 88 7.44 -9.92 -3.57
CA ILE A 88 6.55 -10.53 -4.56
C ILE A 88 6.40 -9.60 -5.76
N TYR A 89 6.03 -8.36 -5.53
CA TYR A 89 5.80 -7.41 -6.63
C TYR A 89 7.05 -7.04 -7.39
N ASN A 90 8.20 -6.92 -6.74
CA ASN A 90 9.47 -6.69 -7.43
C ASN A 90 9.86 -7.84 -8.38
N ARG A 91 9.36 -9.06 -8.15
CA ARG A 91 9.60 -10.22 -9.01
C ARG A 91 8.57 -10.33 -10.12
N THR A 92 7.30 -10.08 -9.82
CA THR A 92 6.20 -10.18 -10.79
C THR A 92 6.28 -9.12 -11.87
N GLU A 93 6.94 -8.00 -11.61
CA GLU A 93 7.26 -7.03 -12.68
C GLU A 93 8.09 -7.65 -13.81
N GLY A 94 8.94 -8.65 -13.49
CA GLY A 94 9.71 -9.40 -14.48
C GLY A 94 8.86 -10.29 -15.38
N ASP A 95 7.74 -10.80 -14.89
CA ASP A 95 6.92 -11.81 -15.57
C ASP A 95 5.72 -11.21 -16.31
N ILE A 96 5.29 -9.99 -15.96
CA ILE A 96 4.16 -9.32 -16.59
C ILE A 96 4.68 -8.17 -17.47
N GLY A 97 5.04 -8.50 -18.71
CA GLY A 97 5.80 -7.66 -19.64
C GLY A 97 5.29 -6.24 -19.92
N TYR A 98 4.08 -5.87 -19.51
CA TYR A 98 3.58 -4.48 -19.60
C TYR A 98 3.78 -3.67 -18.31
N LEU A 99 4.17 -4.30 -17.22
CA LEU A 99 4.56 -3.63 -15.96
C LEU A 99 6.08 -3.38 -15.89
N HIS A 100 6.82 -3.85 -16.90
CA HIS A 100 8.26 -3.70 -17.04
C HIS A 100 8.64 -2.26 -17.42
N ARG A 101 8.42 -1.36 -16.50
CA ARG A 101 9.22 -0.14 -16.47
C ARG A 101 10.38 -0.37 -15.52
N ASP A 102 11.56 0.01 -15.93
CA ASP A 102 12.69 0.11 -15.02
C ASP A 102 12.39 1.24 -14.03
N SER A 103 11.57 0.89 -13.03
CA SER A 103 11.03 1.83 -12.05
C SER A 103 12.12 2.55 -11.24
N LYS A 104 13.37 2.09 -11.35
CA LYS A 104 14.54 2.80 -10.81
C LYS A 104 14.97 3.97 -11.70
N LYS A 105 14.68 3.92 -13.00
CA LYS A 105 15.10 4.91 -14.01
C LYS A 105 13.96 5.74 -14.55
N ASP A 106 12.75 5.19 -14.58
CA ASP A 106 11.60 5.86 -15.16
C ASP A 106 10.94 6.84 -14.18
N LYS A 107 10.31 7.87 -14.73
CA LYS A 107 9.45 8.76 -13.95
C LYS A 107 8.30 7.97 -13.34
N PRO A 108 7.93 8.23 -12.06
CA PRO A 108 6.80 7.55 -11.44
C PRO A 108 5.51 7.83 -12.22
N ALA A 109 4.76 6.77 -12.52
CA ALA A 109 3.48 6.86 -13.22
C ALA A 109 2.56 5.74 -12.74
N ILE A 110 1.31 6.07 -12.42
CA ILE A 110 0.32 5.08 -12.00
C ILE A 110 -0.01 4.20 -13.19
N THR A 111 0.44 2.94 -13.16
CA THR A 111 0.12 1.91 -14.16
C THR A 111 -0.78 0.83 -13.57
N TRP A 112 -0.89 0.78 -12.24
CA TRP A 112 -1.73 -0.15 -11.51
C TRP A 112 -2.47 0.56 -10.38
N LEU A 113 -3.80 0.44 -10.38
CA LEU A 113 -4.69 1.04 -9.40
C LEU A 113 -5.51 -0.06 -8.71
N GLU A 114 -5.32 -0.20 -7.40
CA GLU A 114 -6.13 -1.07 -6.55
C GLU A 114 -7.28 -0.25 -5.96
N LEU A 115 -8.52 -0.61 -6.31
CA LEU A 115 -9.72 0.14 -5.94
C LEU A 115 -10.62 -0.66 -4.99
N SER A 116 -11.00 -0.02 -3.88
CA SER A 116 -12.05 -0.48 -3.01
C SER A 116 -13.13 0.62 -2.93
N PHE A 117 -14.18 0.49 -3.74
CA PHE A 117 -15.18 1.55 -3.92
C PHE A 117 -16.08 1.78 -2.72
N SER A 118 -16.29 0.74 -1.89
CA SER A 118 -17.22 0.81 -0.78
C SER A 118 -17.00 -0.36 0.17
N ASN A 119 -17.45 -0.20 1.40
CA ASN A 119 -17.55 -1.30 2.36
C ASN A 119 -18.99 -1.83 2.49
N ARG A 120 -19.91 -1.39 1.63
CA ARG A 120 -21.28 -1.91 1.59
C ARG A 120 -21.27 -3.31 0.98
N CYS A 121 -21.19 -4.31 1.85
CA CYS A 121 -21.18 -5.71 1.47
C CYS A 121 -22.09 -6.48 2.41
N ASN A 122 -22.93 -7.36 1.84
CA ASN A 122 -23.83 -8.22 2.58
C ASN A 122 -23.24 -9.60 2.88
N LEU A 123 -22.01 -9.86 2.48
CA LEU A 123 -21.33 -11.13 2.71
C LEU A 123 -20.57 -11.11 4.04
N GLY A 124 -20.69 -12.21 4.80
CA GLY A 124 -19.98 -12.46 6.06
C GLY A 124 -18.72 -13.32 5.88
N CYS A 125 -17.85 -13.02 4.92
CA CYS A 125 -16.65 -13.81 4.65
C CYS A 125 -15.73 -13.83 5.88
N ARG A 126 -15.29 -15.01 6.32
CA ARG A 126 -14.46 -15.21 7.53
C ARG A 126 -13.12 -14.45 7.50
N MET A 127 -12.58 -14.19 6.31
CA MET A 127 -11.34 -13.42 6.14
C MET A 127 -11.55 -11.91 6.05
N CYS A 128 -12.79 -11.44 6.12
CA CYS A 128 -13.15 -10.04 6.01
C CYS A 128 -13.45 -9.44 7.38
N GLY A 129 -13.36 -8.11 7.49
CA GLY A 129 -13.65 -7.39 8.72
C GLY A 129 -14.48 -6.13 8.47
N PRO A 130 -14.82 -5.38 9.52
CA PRO A 130 -15.73 -4.23 9.44
C PRO A 130 -15.23 -3.10 8.54
N TYR A 131 -13.93 -3.03 8.28
CA TYR A 131 -13.37 -2.05 7.36
C TYR A 131 -13.83 -2.26 5.90
N TYR A 132 -13.97 -3.53 5.49
CA TYR A 132 -14.33 -3.90 4.12
C TYR A 132 -15.75 -4.44 3.97
N SER A 133 -16.49 -4.66 5.07
CA SER A 133 -17.88 -5.15 5.01
C SER A 133 -18.71 -4.63 6.18
N THR A 134 -19.82 -3.97 5.84
CA THR A 134 -20.81 -3.50 6.81
C THR A 134 -21.56 -4.65 7.51
N HIS A 135 -21.52 -5.87 6.93
CA HIS A 135 -22.08 -7.06 7.55
C HIS A 135 -21.50 -7.32 8.95
N TRP A 136 -20.20 -7.04 9.13
CA TRP A 136 -19.49 -7.27 10.39
C TRP A 136 -19.72 -6.19 11.47
N TYR A 137 -20.48 -5.13 11.21
CA TYR A 137 -20.63 -4.03 12.17
C TYR A 137 -21.29 -4.45 13.47
N LYS A 138 -22.28 -5.35 13.42
CA LYS A 138 -22.98 -5.85 14.60
C LYS A 138 -22.01 -6.64 15.49
N ASP A 139 -21.32 -7.59 14.90
CA ASP A 139 -20.37 -8.46 15.64
C ASP A 139 -19.18 -7.65 16.16
N TRP A 140 -18.69 -6.71 15.35
CA TRP A 140 -17.60 -5.80 15.77
C TRP A 140 -17.98 -4.97 16.98
N LYS A 141 -19.19 -4.45 17.06
CA LYS A 141 -19.68 -3.71 18.23
C LYS A 141 -19.67 -4.57 19.51
N ALA A 142 -19.94 -5.86 19.38
CA ALA A 142 -19.93 -6.78 20.51
C ALA A 142 -18.54 -7.15 21.01
N VAL A 143 -17.53 -7.16 20.12
CA VAL A 143 -16.18 -7.68 20.46
C VAL A 143 -15.08 -6.63 20.51
N LYS A 144 -15.32 -5.41 19.99
CA LYS A 144 -14.27 -4.36 19.88
C LYS A 144 -13.56 -4.00 21.19
N GLU A 145 -14.25 -4.16 22.32
CA GLU A 145 -13.72 -3.88 23.66
C GLU A 145 -12.74 -4.96 24.14
N TYR A 146 -12.76 -6.14 23.51
CA TYR A 146 -11.91 -7.28 23.83
C TYR A 146 -10.74 -7.44 22.85
N VAL A 147 -10.72 -6.63 21.77
CA VAL A 147 -9.67 -6.67 20.76
C VAL A 147 -8.76 -5.45 20.95
N ILE A 148 -7.64 -5.68 21.60
CA ILE A 148 -6.59 -4.68 21.83
C ILE A 148 -5.49 -4.84 20.78
#